data_005c2c56a3c50db6a7e61be4596f5cbf
#
_entry.id   005c2c56a3c50db6a7e61be4596f5cbf
#
_cell.length_a   1.000
_cell.length_b   1.000
_cell.length_c   1.000
_cell.angle_alpha   90.00
_cell.angle_beta   90.00
_cell.angle_gamma   90.00
#
_symmetry.space_group_name_H-M   'P 1'
#
loop_
_entity.id
_entity.type
_entity.pdbx_description
1 polymer ?
#
loop_
_entity_poly.entity_id
_entity_poly.type
_entity_poly.pdbx_seq_one_letter_code
_entity_poly.pdbx_strand_id
1 'polypeptide(L)'
;GMTYEEKYRQVAAWWGDFRFQLAMAVKSPSELNRFLAGSLSSETMYLLTKARKKGMPFFATPYYLSLLDVTRDGYDDAAIRSYILYSPQLVETYGQIRAWEREDVVEAGKPNAAGWLLPDGHNIHRRYPEVAILIPDTMGRACGGLCASCQRMYDFQSERLNFEFEALRPKESWDHKLRRLMNYFEEDTQLRDILITGGDALMSQNKTLRHILEAVYRMACRKRRANAGRADGEKYAELQRVRLGSRL
;
A
#
# COMPACT_ATOMS: atom_id res chain seq x y z
N GLY A 1 28.72 -24.68 -14.42
CA GLY A 1 27.97 -23.69 -13.66
C GLY A 1 28.84 -22.49 -13.33
N MET A 2 28.23 -21.34 -13.07
CA MET A 2 28.96 -20.10 -12.72
C MET A 2 29.76 -20.28 -11.43
N THR A 3 30.98 -19.75 -11.41
CA THR A 3 31.80 -19.65 -10.21
C THR A 3 31.20 -18.66 -9.20
N TYR A 4 31.68 -18.68 -7.95
CA TYR A 4 31.24 -17.73 -6.93
C TYR A 4 31.49 -16.27 -7.36
N GLU A 5 32.68 -16.01 -7.92
CA GLU A 5 33.09 -14.68 -8.36
C GLU A 5 32.23 -14.14 -9.53
N GLU A 6 31.88 -15.00 -10.49
CA GLU A 6 30.98 -14.65 -11.58
C GLU A 6 29.57 -14.31 -11.04
N LYS A 7 29.04 -15.11 -10.11
CA LYS A 7 27.77 -14.82 -9.45
C LYS A 7 27.79 -13.51 -8.70
N TYR A 8 28.86 -13.25 -7.96
CA TYR A 8 29.01 -12.02 -7.20
C TYR A 8 29.02 -10.79 -8.12
N ARG A 9 29.81 -10.82 -9.19
CA ARG A 9 29.85 -9.72 -10.19
C ARG A 9 28.48 -9.48 -10.81
N GLN A 10 27.76 -10.54 -11.13
CA GLN A 10 26.43 -10.44 -11.73
C GLN A 10 25.41 -9.86 -10.75
N VAL A 11 25.43 -10.29 -9.49
CA VAL A 11 24.56 -9.73 -8.43
C VAL A 11 24.92 -8.26 -8.19
N ALA A 12 26.20 -7.91 -8.13
CA ALA A 12 26.65 -6.53 -7.98
C ALA A 12 26.16 -5.63 -9.12
N ALA A 13 26.18 -6.12 -10.36
CA ALA A 13 25.67 -5.39 -11.52
C ALA A 13 24.15 -5.15 -11.47
N TRP A 14 23.39 -6.08 -10.88
CA TRP A 14 21.93 -5.99 -10.76
C TRP A 14 21.45 -5.35 -9.47
N TRP A 15 22.35 -5.09 -8.52
CA TRP A 15 21.99 -4.67 -7.16
C TRP A 15 21.11 -3.44 -7.13
N GLY A 16 21.35 -2.46 -8.01
CA GLY A 16 20.57 -1.25 -8.15
C GLY A 16 19.29 -1.40 -8.99
N ASP A 17 19.07 -2.58 -9.61
CA ASP A 17 17.86 -2.80 -10.41
C ASP A 17 16.70 -3.26 -9.51
N PHE A 18 15.61 -2.46 -9.47
CA PHE A 18 14.43 -2.78 -8.70
C PHE A 18 13.80 -4.12 -9.10
N ARG A 19 13.91 -4.53 -10.38
CA ARG A 19 13.38 -5.82 -10.87
C ARG A 19 14.12 -6.99 -10.24
N PHE A 20 15.44 -6.87 -10.11
CA PHE A 20 16.24 -7.84 -9.37
C PHE A 20 15.81 -7.92 -7.92
N GLN A 21 15.67 -6.77 -7.25
CA GLN A 21 15.26 -6.69 -5.85
C GLN A 21 13.87 -7.34 -5.64
N LEU A 22 12.92 -7.10 -6.53
CA LEU A 22 11.58 -7.70 -6.43
C LEU A 22 11.58 -9.20 -6.75
N ALA A 23 12.33 -9.63 -7.76
CA ALA A 23 12.41 -11.03 -8.16
C ALA A 23 13.04 -11.91 -7.07
N MET A 24 14.06 -11.36 -6.37
CA MET A 24 14.81 -12.03 -5.33
C MET A 24 14.27 -11.75 -3.91
N ALA A 25 13.14 -11.04 -3.80
CA ALA A 25 12.55 -10.74 -2.51
C ALA A 25 12.13 -12.04 -1.79
N VAL A 26 12.47 -12.08 -0.51
CA VAL A 26 12.10 -13.16 0.40
C VAL A 26 10.63 -13.03 0.77
N LYS A 27 9.87 -14.13 0.64
CA LYS A 27 8.41 -14.17 0.85
C LYS A 27 7.96 -15.20 1.87
N SER A 28 8.91 -15.85 2.53
CA SER A 28 8.60 -16.85 3.56
C SER A 28 9.66 -16.90 4.66
N PRO A 29 9.30 -17.34 5.88
CA PRO A 29 10.25 -17.53 6.95
C PRO A 29 11.42 -18.48 6.61
N SER A 30 11.14 -19.53 5.86
CA SER A 30 12.16 -20.50 5.43
C SER A 30 13.15 -19.89 4.43
N GLU A 31 12.68 -19.05 3.50
CA GLU A 31 13.56 -18.30 2.61
C GLU A 31 14.40 -17.30 3.39
N LEU A 32 13.80 -16.60 4.36
CA LEU A 32 14.54 -15.67 5.23
C LEU A 32 15.65 -16.39 5.97
N ASN A 33 15.34 -17.51 6.64
CA ASN A 33 16.34 -18.26 7.38
C ASN A 33 17.47 -18.75 6.49
N ARG A 34 17.16 -19.21 5.28
CA ARG A 34 18.17 -19.60 4.28
C ARG A 34 19.03 -18.40 3.85
N PHE A 35 18.40 -17.24 3.62
CA PHE A 35 19.12 -16.02 3.26
C PHE A 35 20.07 -15.56 4.37
N LEU A 36 19.67 -15.75 5.62
CA LEU A 36 20.47 -15.47 6.82
C LEU A 36 21.34 -16.65 7.27
N ALA A 37 21.68 -17.56 6.34
CA ALA A 37 22.54 -18.71 6.58
C ALA A 37 22.09 -19.63 7.74
N GLY A 38 20.82 -19.72 8.01
CA GLY A 38 20.27 -20.58 9.09
C GLY A 38 20.43 -19.99 10.49
N SER A 39 20.68 -18.69 10.63
CA SER A 39 20.98 -18.04 11.90
C SER A 39 19.78 -17.79 12.81
N LEU A 40 18.54 -17.95 12.30
CA LEU A 40 17.34 -17.72 13.10
C LEU A 40 17.12 -18.86 14.10
N SER A 41 16.79 -18.51 15.34
CA SER A 41 16.44 -19.48 16.37
C SER A 41 15.14 -20.22 16.04
N SER A 42 14.98 -21.41 16.63
CA SER A 42 13.75 -22.19 16.50
C SER A 42 12.52 -21.43 16.99
N GLU A 43 12.66 -20.62 18.01
CA GLU A 43 11.59 -19.78 18.56
C GLU A 43 11.18 -18.69 17.56
N THR A 44 12.14 -17.99 16.96
CA THR A 44 11.88 -17.00 15.92
C THR A 44 11.20 -17.65 14.71
N MET A 45 11.68 -18.79 14.26
CA MET A 45 11.08 -19.52 13.15
C MET A 45 9.65 -19.99 13.45
N TYR A 46 9.39 -20.43 14.67
CA TYR A 46 8.02 -20.76 15.12
C TYR A 46 7.11 -19.53 15.07
N LEU A 47 7.57 -18.41 15.61
CA LEU A 47 6.82 -17.15 15.65
C LEU A 47 6.49 -16.64 14.23
N LEU A 48 7.47 -16.61 13.35
CA LEU A 48 7.28 -16.18 11.95
C LEU A 48 6.32 -17.13 11.18
N THR A 49 6.39 -18.42 11.46
CA THR A 49 5.46 -19.40 10.89
C THR A 49 4.04 -19.17 11.38
N LYS A 50 3.87 -18.85 12.67
CA LYS A 50 2.58 -18.48 13.26
C LYS A 50 2.04 -17.20 12.66
N ALA A 51 2.88 -16.18 12.49
CA ALA A 51 2.53 -14.93 11.83
C ALA A 51 2.01 -15.16 10.40
N ARG A 52 2.73 -15.98 9.63
CA ARG A 52 2.30 -16.34 8.27
C ARG A 52 0.96 -17.06 8.23
N LYS A 53 0.73 -18.00 9.17
CA LYS A 53 -0.57 -18.69 9.29
C LYS A 53 -1.72 -17.74 9.62
N LYS A 54 -1.45 -16.66 10.35
CA LYS A 54 -2.42 -15.59 10.62
C LYS A 54 -2.57 -14.61 9.43
N GLY A 55 -1.86 -14.81 8.34
CA GLY A 55 -1.94 -13.96 7.16
C GLY A 55 -1.13 -12.66 7.23
N MET A 56 -0.23 -12.54 8.20
CA MET A 56 0.66 -11.39 8.24
C MET A 56 1.56 -11.35 6.99
N PRO A 57 1.69 -10.17 6.35
CA PRO A 57 2.50 -10.04 5.15
C PRO A 57 3.98 -10.30 5.46
N PHE A 58 4.65 -11.01 4.55
CA PHE A 58 6.06 -11.31 4.67
C PHE A 58 6.73 -10.99 3.34
N PHE A 59 7.53 -9.93 3.33
CA PHE A 59 8.22 -9.47 2.13
C PHE A 59 9.46 -8.65 2.51
N ALA A 60 10.63 -9.09 2.04
CA ALA A 60 11.87 -8.34 2.23
C ALA A 60 12.77 -8.47 0.99
N THR A 61 13.25 -7.35 0.47
CA THR A 61 14.20 -7.33 -0.65
C THR A 61 15.60 -7.68 -0.18
N PRO A 62 16.48 -8.18 -1.07
CA PRO A 62 17.91 -8.39 -0.75
C PRO A 62 18.58 -7.15 -0.17
N TYR A 63 18.30 -5.98 -0.74
CA TYR A 63 18.83 -4.71 -0.20
C TYR A 63 18.41 -4.49 1.25
N TYR A 64 17.11 -4.67 1.55
CA TYR A 64 16.62 -4.50 2.90
C TYR A 64 17.25 -5.49 3.88
N LEU A 65 17.41 -6.74 3.47
CA LEU A 65 18.06 -7.77 4.27
C LEU A 65 19.55 -7.50 4.49
N SER A 66 20.23 -6.86 3.55
CA SER A 66 21.63 -6.48 3.70
C SER A 66 21.87 -5.39 4.76
N LEU A 67 20.82 -4.72 5.21
CA LEU A 67 20.89 -3.75 6.31
C LEU A 67 20.81 -4.41 7.69
N LEU A 68 20.53 -5.72 7.75
CA LEU A 68 20.58 -6.48 8.99
C LEU A 68 22.02 -6.91 9.25
N ASP A 69 22.61 -6.45 10.33
CA ASP A 69 23.95 -6.85 10.75
C ASP A 69 23.99 -7.12 12.24
N VAL A 70 23.81 -8.40 12.59
CA VAL A 70 23.84 -8.88 13.96
C VAL A 70 25.25 -9.03 14.54
N THR A 71 26.27 -8.86 13.71
CA THR A 71 27.68 -9.15 14.08
C THR A 71 28.53 -7.89 14.27
N ARG A 72 28.02 -6.74 13.85
CA ARG A 72 28.77 -5.48 13.87
C ARG A 72 28.58 -4.75 15.21
N ASP A 73 29.60 -4.70 16.00
CA ASP A 73 29.60 -3.97 17.26
C ASP A 73 29.22 -2.50 17.08
N GLY A 74 28.27 -2.04 17.87
CA GLY A 74 27.78 -0.66 17.85
C GLY A 74 26.82 -0.32 16.70
N TYR A 75 26.45 -1.30 15.87
CA TYR A 75 25.41 -1.10 14.85
C TYR A 75 24.04 -1.53 15.38
N ASP A 76 23.08 -0.62 15.38
CA ASP A 76 21.72 -0.89 15.80
C ASP A 76 20.80 -1.04 14.58
N ASP A 77 20.42 -2.28 14.29
CA ASP A 77 19.47 -2.63 13.24
C ASP A 77 18.05 -2.89 13.76
N ALA A 78 17.79 -2.61 15.03
CA ALA A 78 16.53 -2.96 15.70
C ALA A 78 15.30 -2.40 14.95
N ALA A 79 15.37 -1.17 14.46
CA ALA A 79 14.29 -0.56 13.69
C ALA A 79 14.03 -1.28 12.37
N ILE A 80 15.08 -1.68 11.65
CA ILE A 80 15.01 -2.42 10.39
C ILE A 80 14.52 -3.84 10.65
N ARG A 81 15.06 -4.48 11.66
CA ARG A 81 14.74 -5.85 12.07
C ARG A 81 13.26 -6.00 12.43
N SER A 82 12.68 -5.01 13.12
CA SER A 82 11.29 -5.03 13.55
C SER A 82 10.27 -5.16 12.41
N TYR A 83 10.63 -4.77 11.20
CA TYR A 83 9.78 -4.96 10.01
C TYR A 83 9.80 -6.37 9.43
N ILE A 84 10.75 -7.19 9.81
CA ILE A 84 10.95 -8.54 9.27
C ILE A 84 10.74 -9.60 10.35
N LEU A 85 11.27 -9.35 11.55
CA LEU A 85 11.17 -10.24 12.71
C LEU A 85 10.10 -9.70 13.65
N TYR A 86 8.89 -10.23 13.53
CA TYR A 86 7.75 -9.79 14.31
C TYR A 86 7.90 -10.13 15.80
N SER A 87 7.43 -9.25 16.66
CA SER A 87 7.37 -9.51 18.08
C SER A 87 6.25 -10.51 18.41
N PRO A 88 6.38 -11.30 19.50
CA PRO A 88 5.30 -12.16 19.98
C PRO A 88 3.99 -11.40 20.19
N GLN A 89 4.06 -10.22 20.79
CA GLN A 89 2.90 -9.37 21.04
C GLN A 89 2.17 -8.97 19.74
N LEU A 90 2.91 -8.58 18.71
CA LEU A 90 2.33 -8.21 17.42
C LEU A 90 1.61 -9.40 16.80
N VAL A 91 2.23 -10.58 16.83
CA VAL A 91 1.63 -11.81 16.28
C VAL A 91 0.40 -12.26 17.08
N GLU A 92 0.41 -12.12 18.41
CA GLU A 92 -0.74 -12.44 19.26
C GLU A 92 -1.93 -11.52 18.98
N THR A 93 -1.68 -10.23 18.85
CA THR A 93 -2.74 -9.20 18.72
C THR A 93 -3.16 -8.95 17.27
N TYR A 94 -2.48 -9.57 16.30
CA TYR A 94 -2.84 -9.42 14.90
C TYR A 94 -4.27 -9.91 14.63
N GLY A 95 -5.07 -9.06 14.00
CA GLY A 95 -6.50 -9.30 13.79
C GLY A 95 -7.42 -8.65 14.83
N GLN A 96 -6.86 -8.13 15.93
CA GLN A 96 -7.62 -7.50 17.02
C GLN A 96 -7.55 -5.98 16.93
N ILE A 97 -8.04 -5.39 15.84
CA ILE A 97 -8.08 -3.93 15.71
C ILE A 97 -9.15 -3.34 16.61
N ARG A 98 -8.78 -2.31 17.35
CA ARG A 98 -9.71 -1.51 18.13
C ARG A 98 -10.27 -0.32 17.35
N ALA A 99 -11.38 0.16 17.82
CA ALA A 99 -12.37 1.02 17.19
C ALA A 99 -11.91 2.41 16.69
N TRP A 100 -10.71 2.90 17.02
CA TRP A 100 -10.27 4.21 16.55
C TRP A 100 -10.02 4.25 15.03
N GLU A 101 -9.80 3.08 14.41
CA GLU A 101 -9.68 2.94 12.96
C GLU A 101 -11.05 2.74 12.28
N ARG A 102 -12.12 2.52 13.05
CA ARG A 102 -13.49 2.44 12.51
C ARG A 102 -14.01 3.77 12.01
N GLU A 103 -13.37 4.88 12.37
CA GLU A 103 -13.73 6.19 11.83
C GLU A 103 -13.62 6.26 10.31
N ASP A 104 -12.81 5.38 9.72
CA ASP A 104 -12.57 5.28 8.29
C ASP A 104 -13.45 4.21 7.61
N VAL A 105 -14.26 3.47 8.37
CA VAL A 105 -15.23 2.51 7.83
C VAL A 105 -16.45 3.27 7.34
N VAL A 106 -16.61 3.32 6.03
CA VAL A 106 -17.77 3.95 5.42
C VAL A 106 -18.87 2.92 5.24
N GLU A 107 -20.02 3.19 5.86
CA GLU A 107 -21.26 2.50 5.59
C GLU A 107 -21.99 3.20 4.44
N ALA A 108 -22.58 2.42 3.52
CA ALA A 108 -23.34 2.97 2.41
C ALA A 108 -24.41 3.96 2.89
N GLY A 109 -24.43 5.15 2.30
CA GLY A 109 -25.39 6.20 2.64
C GLY A 109 -25.11 6.96 3.94
N LYS A 110 -24.01 6.65 4.65
CA LYS A 110 -23.57 7.43 5.81
C LYS A 110 -22.33 8.25 5.50
N PRO A 111 -22.17 9.47 6.02
CA PRO A 111 -20.93 10.22 5.90
C PRO A 111 -19.81 9.53 6.66
N ASN A 112 -18.57 9.69 6.19
CA ASN A 112 -17.38 9.30 6.95
C ASN A 112 -17.16 10.22 8.15
N ALA A 113 -16.14 9.95 9.00
CA ALA A 113 -15.81 10.74 10.18
C ALA A 113 -15.57 12.24 9.88
N ALA A 114 -15.15 12.58 8.66
CA ALA A 114 -14.98 13.95 8.22
C ALA A 114 -16.25 14.58 7.63
N GLY A 115 -17.37 13.88 7.60
CA GLY A 115 -18.68 14.39 7.17
C GLY A 115 -18.97 14.28 5.67
N TRP A 116 -18.12 13.61 4.87
CA TRP A 116 -18.38 13.44 3.43
C TRP A 116 -19.13 12.15 3.13
N LEU A 117 -20.10 12.26 2.23
CA LEU A 117 -20.69 11.10 1.55
C LEU A 117 -19.74 10.66 0.44
N LEU A 118 -19.32 9.41 0.50
CA LEU A 118 -18.43 8.82 -0.50
C LEU A 118 -19.25 7.91 -1.43
N PRO A 119 -18.83 7.73 -2.71
CA PRO A 119 -19.49 6.83 -3.63
C PRO A 119 -19.57 5.40 -3.09
N ASP A 120 -20.66 4.68 -3.32
CA ASP A 120 -20.81 3.28 -2.94
C ASP A 120 -19.67 2.42 -3.50
N GLY A 121 -19.20 1.45 -2.70
CA GLY A 121 -18.05 0.61 -3.07
C GLY A 121 -16.81 1.43 -3.40
N HIS A 122 -16.66 2.54 -2.71
CA HIS A 122 -15.63 3.54 -2.98
C HIS A 122 -14.22 3.03 -2.67
N ASN A 123 -13.30 3.60 -3.40
CA ASN A 123 -11.86 3.47 -3.17
C ASN A 123 -11.28 4.83 -2.82
N ILE A 124 -12.00 5.62 -2.05
CA ILE A 124 -11.60 6.94 -1.59
C ILE A 124 -11.58 6.94 -0.08
N HIS A 125 -10.51 7.48 0.48
CA HIS A 125 -10.42 7.82 1.89
C HIS A 125 -10.31 9.33 2.01
N ARG A 126 -11.09 9.94 2.90
CA ARG A 126 -11.14 11.37 3.04
C ARG A 126 -11.21 11.79 4.50
N ARG A 127 -10.20 12.50 4.96
CA ARG A 127 -10.08 13.01 6.33
C ARG A 127 -10.09 14.54 6.38
N TYR A 128 -9.65 15.19 5.30
CA TYR A 128 -9.56 16.63 5.19
C TYR A 128 -10.35 17.14 3.98
N PRO A 129 -10.90 18.40 4.05
CA PRO A 129 -11.70 18.94 2.95
C PRO A 129 -10.94 19.02 1.63
N GLU A 130 -9.66 19.30 1.68
CA GLU A 130 -8.85 19.60 0.51
C GLU A 130 -8.13 18.38 -0.05
N VAL A 131 -8.11 17.26 0.69
CA VAL A 131 -7.30 16.08 0.37
C VAL A 131 -8.17 14.84 0.27
N ALA A 132 -7.98 14.08 -0.79
CA ALA A 132 -8.52 12.73 -0.91
C ALA A 132 -7.42 11.71 -1.18
N ILE A 133 -7.55 10.51 -0.63
CA ILE A 133 -6.74 9.35 -0.99
C ILE A 133 -7.55 8.51 -1.97
N LEU A 134 -6.99 8.28 -3.15
CA LEU A 134 -7.52 7.35 -4.14
C LEU A 134 -6.79 6.02 -4.01
N ILE A 135 -7.53 4.94 -3.76
CA ILE A 135 -7.02 3.60 -3.53
C ILE A 135 -7.40 2.70 -4.72
N PRO A 136 -6.54 2.53 -5.73
CA PRO A 136 -6.89 1.73 -6.89
C PRO A 136 -7.02 0.24 -6.58
N ASP A 137 -8.02 -0.43 -7.18
CA ASP A 137 -8.16 -1.88 -7.12
C ASP A 137 -7.00 -2.64 -7.78
N THR A 138 -6.30 -1.95 -8.66
CA THR A 138 -5.20 -2.49 -9.47
C THR A 138 -3.85 -2.44 -8.77
N MET A 139 -3.74 -1.77 -7.63
CA MET A 139 -2.53 -1.78 -6.81
C MET A 139 -2.44 -3.07 -6.01
N GLY A 140 -1.20 -3.56 -5.83
CA GLY A 140 -0.94 -4.63 -4.89
C GLY A 140 -1.51 -4.27 -3.52
N ARG A 141 -2.39 -5.11 -2.99
CA ARG A 141 -3.06 -4.86 -1.70
C ARG A 141 -2.11 -4.93 -0.52
N ALA A 142 -1.00 -5.63 -0.68
CA ALA A 142 0.04 -5.75 0.35
C ALA A 142 1.33 -5.10 -0.14
N CYS A 143 1.74 -4.02 0.50
CA CYS A 143 3.06 -3.44 0.29
C CYS A 143 4.16 -4.11 1.14
N GLY A 144 3.82 -5.14 1.91
CA GLY A 144 4.71 -5.81 2.86
C GLY A 144 5.01 -5.00 4.13
N GLY A 145 4.37 -3.84 4.32
CA GLY A 145 4.52 -3.02 5.52
C GLY A 145 3.36 -3.15 6.48
N LEU A 146 3.66 -3.15 7.77
CA LEU A 146 2.69 -3.05 8.87
C LEU A 146 2.76 -1.63 9.47
N CYS A 147 2.32 -0.64 8.69
CA CYS A 147 2.30 0.73 9.17
C CYS A 147 1.12 0.94 10.12
N ALA A 148 1.33 1.57 11.27
CA ALA A 148 0.28 1.86 12.25
C ALA A 148 -0.88 2.68 11.67
N SER A 149 -0.61 3.50 10.67
CA SER A 149 -1.60 4.32 9.95
C SER A 149 -1.96 3.74 8.57
N CYS A 150 -1.86 2.42 8.40
CA CYS A 150 -2.17 1.79 7.12
C CYS A 150 -3.66 1.89 6.79
N GLN A 151 -4.00 2.47 5.65
CA GLN A 151 -5.38 2.58 5.17
C GLN A 151 -6.06 1.22 4.92
N ARG A 152 -5.27 0.16 4.81
CA ARG A 152 -5.74 -1.22 4.60
C ARG A 152 -5.48 -2.13 5.78
N MET A 153 -5.09 -1.58 6.93
CA MET A 153 -4.81 -2.37 8.13
C MET A 153 -6.05 -3.20 8.51
N TYR A 154 -7.23 -2.61 8.41
CA TYR A 154 -8.49 -3.32 8.67
C TYR A 154 -8.68 -4.53 7.78
N ASP A 155 -8.43 -4.40 6.47
CA ASP A 155 -8.56 -5.51 5.52
C ASP A 155 -7.58 -6.64 5.83
N PHE A 156 -6.35 -6.29 6.22
CA PHE A 156 -5.32 -7.26 6.60
C PHE A 156 -5.67 -7.98 7.89
N GLN A 157 -6.10 -7.24 8.89
CA GLN A 157 -6.34 -7.79 10.22
C GLN A 157 -7.69 -8.50 10.32
N SER A 158 -8.64 -8.21 9.46
CA SER A 158 -9.91 -8.93 9.37
C SER A 158 -9.81 -10.29 8.68
N GLU A 159 -8.60 -10.72 8.32
CA GLU A 159 -8.30 -11.97 7.60
C GLU A 159 -8.94 -12.08 6.20
N ARG A 160 -9.74 -11.11 5.80
CA ARG A 160 -10.47 -11.11 4.51
C ARG A 160 -9.58 -11.15 3.28
N LEU A 161 -8.34 -10.63 3.38
CA LEU A 161 -7.41 -10.62 2.26
C LEU A 161 -6.78 -11.98 1.95
N ASN A 162 -6.83 -12.92 2.89
CA ASN A 162 -6.10 -14.16 2.77
C ASN A 162 -6.95 -15.35 2.31
N PHE A 163 -8.27 -15.32 2.53
CA PHE A 163 -9.10 -16.53 2.40
C PHE A 163 -10.39 -16.36 1.59
N GLU A 164 -10.86 -15.13 1.37
CA GLU A 164 -12.12 -14.89 0.66
C GLU A 164 -11.91 -14.10 -0.65
N PHE A 165 -11.16 -14.67 -1.58
CA PHE A 165 -10.91 -14.05 -2.89
C PHE A 165 -12.20 -13.70 -3.65
N GLU A 166 -13.26 -14.48 -3.47
CA GLU A 166 -14.54 -14.23 -4.12
C GLU A 166 -15.29 -13.04 -3.51
N ALA A 167 -15.26 -12.90 -2.18
CA ALA A 167 -15.87 -11.77 -1.48
C ALA A 167 -15.14 -10.43 -1.78
N LEU A 168 -13.85 -10.54 -2.11
CA LEU A 168 -12.99 -9.40 -2.48
C LEU A 168 -13.01 -9.10 -3.98
N ARG A 169 -13.66 -9.93 -4.78
CA ARG A 169 -13.77 -9.71 -6.22
C ARG A 169 -14.55 -8.44 -6.51
N PRO A 170 -14.01 -7.49 -7.28
CA PRO A 170 -14.72 -6.28 -7.62
C PRO A 170 -16.05 -6.62 -8.30
N LYS A 171 -17.16 -6.06 -7.81
CA LYS A 171 -18.49 -6.26 -8.38
C LYS A 171 -18.68 -5.49 -9.69
N GLU A 172 -17.80 -4.55 -9.98
CA GLU A 172 -17.79 -3.73 -11.18
C GLU A 172 -16.37 -3.64 -11.77
N SER A 173 -16.27 -3.30 -13.05
CA SER A 173 -14.96 -3.11 -13.68
C SER A 173 -14.25 -1.90 -13.11
N TRP A 174 -12.91 -1.96 -13.04
CA TRP A 174 -12.11 -0.83 -12.56
C TRP A 174 -12.36 0.45 -13.38
N ASP A 175 -12.51 0.34 -14.68
CA ASP A 175 -12.77 1.50 -15.56
C ASP A 175 -14.11 2.18 -15.25
N HIS A 176 -15.13 1.41 -14.92
CA HIS A 176 -16.42 1.96 -14.51
C HIS A 176 -16.31 2.66 -13.15
N LYS A 177 -15.67 2.00 -12.19
CA LYS A 177 -15.42 2.57 -10.87
C LYS A 177 -14.59 3.85 -10.97
N LEU A 178 -13.50 3.85 -11.74
CA LEU A 178 -12.64 5.01 -11.91
C LEU A 178 -13.40 6.21 -12.49
N ARG A 179 -14.27 6.00 -13.48
CA ARG A 179 -15.13 7.08 -14.01
C ARG A 179 -16.02 7.68 -12.94
N ARG A 180 -16.66 6.84 -12.13
CA ARG A 180 -17.53 7.28 -11.04
C ARG A 180 -16.76 8.06 -9.98
N LEU A 181 -15.55 7.62 -9.64
CA LEU A 181 -14.67 8.33 -8.72
C LEU A 181 -14.20 9.68 -9.29
N MET A 182 -13.91 9.75 -10.59
CA MET A 182 -13.56 11.00 -11.25
C MET A 182 -14.73 11.99 -11.29
N ASN A 183 -15.95 11.52 -11.48
CA ASN A 183 -17.14 12.38 -11.39
C ASN A 183 -17.31 12.94 -9.98
N TYR A 184 -17.13 12.12 -8.95
CA TYR A 184 -17.14 12.58 -7.56
C TYR A 184 -16.11 13.70 -7.33
N PHE A 185 -14.87 13.53 -7.80
CA PHE A 185 -13.84 14.55 -7.65
C PHE A 185 -14.12 15.82 -8.46
N GLU A 186 -14.74 15.69 -9.62
CA GLU A 186 -15.12 16.82 -10.48
C GLU A 186 -16.19 17.71 -9.81
N GLU A 187 -17.16 17.09 -9.16
CA GLU A 187 -18.26 17.76 -8.46
C GLU A 187 -17.87 18.31 -7.09
N ASP A 188 -16.74 17.85 -6.54
CA ASP A 188 -16.28 18.30 -5.24
C ASP A 188 -15.81 19.75 -5.25
N THR A 189 -16.33 20.55 -4.32
CA THR A 189 -16.07 22.00 -4.28
C THR A 189 -14.77 22.40 -3.59
N GLN A 190 -14.12 21.46 -2.84
CA GLN A 190 -13.01 21.77 -1.93
C GLN A 190 -11.71 21.06 -2.28
N LEU A 191 -11.76 20.00 -3.06
CA LEU A 191 -10.62 19.12 -3.34
C LEU A 191 -9.52 19.82 -4.13
N ARG A 192 -8.29 19.81 -3.58
CA ARG A 192 -7.07 20.39 -4.18
C ARG A 192 -5.94 19.38 -4.34
N ASP A 193 -5.99 18.25 -3.64
CA ASP A 193 -4.89 17.29 -3.56
C ASP A 193 -5.42 15.87 -3.61
N ILE A 194 -4.89 15.05 -4.50
CA ILE A 194 -5.19 13.63 -4.59
C ILE A 194 -3.91 12.84 -4.34
N LEU A 195 -3.92 12.00 -3.29
CA LEU A 195 -2.89 11.00 -3.04
C LEU A 195 -3.33 9.65 -3.57
N ILE A 196 -2.61 9.13 -4.56
CA ILE A 196 -2.84 7.79 -5.09
C ILE A 196 -1.96 6.81 -4.32
N THR A 197 -2.58 5.95 -3.51
CA THR A 197 -1.88 4.98 -2.65
C THR A 197 -2.87 3.90 -2.18
N GLY A 198 -2.48 3.11 -1.18
CA GLY A 198 -3.37 2.08 -0.60
C GLY A 198 -3.00 0.66 -1.03
N GLY A 199 -1.91 0.24 -0.61
CA GLY A 199 -0.83 -0.62 -0.95
C GLY A 199 0.35 0.26 -1.38
N ASP A 200 0.95 -0.04 -2.49
CA ASP A 200 2.04 0.76 -3.05
C ASP A 200 1.71 1.17 -4.49
N ALA A 201 1.76 2.47 -4.78
CA ALA A 201 1.40 2.99 -6.10
C ALA A 201 2.31 2.44 -7.22
N LEU A 202 3.59 2.22 -6.92
CA LEU A 202 4.56 1.74 -7.91
C LEU A 202 4.52 0.22 -8.11
N MET A 203 3.75 -0.52 -7.31
CA MET A 203 3.45 -1.93 -7.56
C MET A 203 2.41 -2.13 -8.69
N SER A 204 1.78 -1.07 -9.15
CA SER A 204 0.90 -1.10 -10.32
C SER A 204 1.69 -1.25 -11.61
N GLN A 205 1.10 -1.93 -12.59
CA GLN A 205 1.66 -1.92 -13.95
C GLN A 205 1.67 -0.49 -14.51
N ASN A 206 2.73 -0.14 -15.24
CA ASN A 206 2.87 1.19 -15.84
C ASN A 206 1.65 1.62 -16.67
N LYS A 207 1.06 0.70 -17.43
CA LYS A 207 -0.15 0.96 -18.22
C LYS A 207 -1.32 1.38 -17.33
N THR A 208 -1.52 0.69 -16.22
CA THR A 208 -2.61 0.95 -15.28
C THR A 208 -2.40 2.26 -14.56
N LEU A 209 -1.18 2.52 -14.08
CA LEU A 209 -0.86 3.78 -13.41
C LEU A 209 -1.04 4.96 -14.35
N ARG A 210 -0.58 4.84 -15.61
CA ARG A 210 -0.81 5.85 -16.65
C ARG A 210 -2.30 6.13 -16.86
N HIS A 211 -3.10 5.07 -16.96
CA HIS A 211 -4.55 5.22 -17.14
C HIS A 211 -5.21 5.99 -15.99
N ILE A 212 -4.82 5.72 -14.74
CA ILE A 212 -5.30 6.45 -13.57
C ILE A 212 -4.89 7.92 -13.62
N LEU A 213 -3.61 8.19 -13.90
CA LEU A 213 -3.09 9.56 -13.98
C LEU A 213 -3.75 10.36 -15.11
N GLU A 214 -3.98 9.75 -16.28
CA GLU A 214 -4.72 10.36 -17.37
C GLU A 214 -6.17 10.67 -17.00
N ALA A 215 -6.84 9.77 -16.27
CA ALA A 215 -8.21 10.00 -15.81
C ALA A 215 -8.27 11.21 -14.84
N VAL A 216 -7.35 11.27 -13.89
CA VAL A 216 -7.23 12.41 -12.95
C VAL A 216 -6.92 13.72 -13.70
N TYR A 217 -6.00 13.68 -14.66
CA TYR A 217 -5.68 14.85 -15.47
C TYR A 217 -6.89 15.35 -16.27
N ARG A 218 -7.60 14.44 -16.95
CA ARG A 218 -8.81 14.80 -17.72
C ARG A 218 -9.91 15.37 -16.81
N MET A 219 -10.10 14.82 -15.63
CA MET A 219 -11.02 15.35 -14.63
C MET A 219 -10.63 16.78 -14.23
N ALA A 220 -9.37 17.02 -13.90
CA ALA A 220 -8.87 18.34 -13.54
C ALA A 220 -9.08 19.37 -14.67
N CYS A 221 -8.85 18.96 -15.92
CA CYS A 221 -9.11 19.82 -17.09
C CYS A 221 -10.59 20.15 -17.25
N ARG A 222 -11.50 19.19 -17.05
CA ARG A 222 -12.96 19.44 -17.12
C ARG A 222 -13.40 20.40 -16.01
N LYS A 223 -12.92 20.19 -14.79
CA LYS A 223 -13.22 21.04 -13.65
C LYS A 223 -12.76 22.49 -13.87
N ARG A 224 -11.57 22.68 -14.42
CA ARG A 224 -11.05 24.01 -14.79
C ARG A 224 -11.89 24.69 -15.88
N ARG A 225 -12.29 23.95 -16.91
CA ARG A 225 -13.18 24.48 -17.97
C ARG A 225 -14.54 24.91 -17.42
N ALA A 226 -15.14 24.09 -16.54
CA ALA A 226 -16.40 24.43 -15.91
C ALA A 226 -16.28 25.69 -15.03
N ASN A 227 -15.16 25.87 -14.34
CA ASN A 227 -14.89 27.07 -13.54
C ASN A 227 -14.78 28.34 -14.38
N ALA A 228 -14.32 28.26 -15.63
CA ALA A 228 -14.23 29.42 -16.49
C ALA A 228 -15.60 30.08 -16.80
N GLY A 229 -16.69 29.30 -16.72
CA GLY A 229 -18.06 29.78 -16.87
C GLY A 229 -18.78 30.18 -15.58
N ARG A 230 -18.12 30.01 -14.39
CA ARG A 230 -18.71 30.33 -13.08
C ARG A 230 -18.31 31.73 -12.62
N ALA A 231 -19.21 32.37 -11.89
CA ALA A 231 -18.89 33.58 -11.13
C ALA A 231 -17.79 33.30 -10.10
N ASP A 232 -16.99 34.30 -9.75
CA ASP A 232 -15.82 34.11 -8.88
C ASP A 232 -16.17 33.47 -7.50
N GLY A 233 -17.30 33.83 -6.93
CA GLY A 233 -17.78 33.26 -5.66
C GLY A 233 -18.35 31.86 -5.75
N GLU A 234 -18.55 31.33 -6.98
CA GLU A 234 -19.14 30.01 -7.24
C GLU A 234 -18.12 29.00 -7.80
N LYS A 235 -16.89 29.41 -7.98
CA LYS A 235 -15.83 28.54 -8.50
C LYS A 235 -15.47 27.45 -7.48
N TYR A 236 -15.33 26.24 -7.99
CA TYR A 236 -14.83 25.11 -7.19
C TYR A 236 -13.31 25.18 -7.05
N ALA A 237 -12.79 24.62 -5.99
CA ALA A 237 -11.35 24.40 -5.86
C ALA A 237 -10.82 23.56 -7.03
N GLU A 238 -9.71 23.98 -7.62
CA GLU A 238 -9.04 23.25 -8.67
C GLU A 238 -7.95 22.35 -8.13
N LEU A 239 -7.74 21.22 -8.79
CA LEU A 239 -6.69 20.28 -8.41
C LEU A 239 -5.31 20.92 -8.60
N GLN A 240 -4.54 21.00 -7.53
CA GLN A 240 -3.20 21.58 -7.48
C GLN A 240 -2.10 20.55 -7.39
N ARG A 241 -2.38 19.38 -6.78
CA ARG A 241 -1.40 18.32 -6.55
C ARG A 241 -1.98 16.95 -6.83
N VAL A 242 -1.13 16.10 -7.40
CA VAL A 242 -1.31 14.66 -7.48
C VAL A 242 -0.05 14.03 -6.92
N ARG A 243 -0.21 13.14 -5.94
CA ARG A 243 0.89 12.46 -5.27
C ARG A 243 0.77 10.96 -5.45
N LEU A 244 1.91 10.29 -5.56
CA LEU A 244 2.00 8.83 -5.52
C LEU A 244 2.64 8.43 -4.20
N GLY A 245 1.97 7.56 -3.45
CA GLY A 245 2.52 6.97 -2.23
C GLY A 245 3.21 5.65 -2.51
N SER A 246 4.49 5.56 -2.22
CA SER A 246 5.29 4.35 -2.41
C SER A 246 6.27 4.14 -1.26
N ARG A 247 6.62 2.87 -1.02
CA ARG A 247 7.73 2.43 -0.16
C ARG A 247 8.99 2.08 -0.96
N LEU A 248 8.87 1.94 -2.26
CA LEU A 248 9.98 1.59 -3.17
C LEU A 248 10.86 2.78 -3.46
#